data_ebfb147e146a8801843cc55523e74067
#
_entry.id   ebfb147e146a8801843cc55523e74067
#
_cell.length_a   1.000
_cell.length_b   1.000
_cell.length_c   1.000
_cell.angle_alpha   90.00
_cell.angle_beta   90.00
_cell.angle_gamma   90.00
#
_symmetry.space_group_name_H-M   'P 1'
#
loop_
_entity.id
_entity.type
_entity.pdbx_description
1 polymer ?
#
loop_
_entity_poly.entity_id
_entity_poly.type
_entity_poly.pdbx_seq_one_letter_code
_entity_poly.pdbx_strand_id
1 'polypeptide(L)'
;TIAVLVPRGDYEKEKIVLQQVEALGPVTSATGLANIEVEDGRFLTDALTPRQFSELAGVDIELCRLLYQAYGLSVEEYGAIFQDPDDYAVPLIDVFEFLLEQKDKGVVNLTGEQEEKVEDLREELDLGLEQLRGENWSRLVFVADVPTEGDETYALLDQIRAIAQAQYGDDVILVGNSTNAFDLASSFSGDNMKISILTALFVMVILL
;
A
#
# COMPACT_ATOMS: atom_id res chain seq x y z
N THR A 1 -5.15 -6.20 -15.15
CA THR A 1 -4.59 -5.85 -13.84
C THR A 1 -3.84 -4.53 -13.93
N ILE A 2 -4.11 -3.64 -12.99
CA ILE A 2 -3.50 -2.31 -12.86
C ILE A 2 -2.81 -2.28 -11.51
N ALA A 3 -1.57 -1.81 -11.45
CA ALA A 3 -0.88 -1.57 -10.19
C ALA A 3 -0.63 -0.08 -10.00
N VAL A 4 -0.78 0.39 -8.76
CA VAL A 4 -0.50 1.76 -8.36
C VAL A 4 0.59 1.72 -7.28
N LEU A 5 1.67 2.43 -7.50
CA LEU A 5 2.72 2.62 -6.52
C LEU A 5 2.50 3.95 -5.82
N VAL A 6 2.49 3.91 -4.49
CA VAL A 6 2.32 5.08 -3.62
C VAL A 6 3.44 5.09 -2.57
N PRO A 7 3.82 6.25 -2.02
CA PRO A 7 4.77 6.32 -0.90
C PRO A 7 4.33 5.43 0.26
N ARG A 8 5.26 4.65 0.79
CA ARG A 8 5.04 3.71 1.88
C ARG A 8 4.78 4.43 3.21
N GLY A 9 3.97 3.82 4.07
CA GLY A 9 3.87 4.13 5.50
C GLY A 9 2.58 4.82 5.94
N ASP A 10 1.72 5.24 5.02
CA ASP A 10 0.42 5.84 5.36
C ASP A 10 -0.72 4.87 5.01
N TYR A 11 -0.97 3.93 5.92
CA TYR A 11 -1.98 2.88 5.72
C TYR A 11 -3.41 3.42 5.64
N GLU A 12 -3.70 4.55 6.27
CA GLU A 12 -5.02 5.18 6.18
C GLU A 12 -5.28 5.70 4.75
N LYS A 13 -4.28 6.35 4.14
CA LYS A 13 -4.39 6.77 2.74
C LYS A 13 -4.48 5.58 1.79
N GLU A 14 -3.70 4.51 2.02
CA GLU A 14 -3.80 3.28 1.24
C GLU A 14 -5.22 2.71 1.29
N LYS A 15 -5.80 2.61 2.49
CA LYS A 15 -7.17 2.12 2.72
C LYS A 15 -8.21 2.95 1.98
N ILE A 16 -8.09 4.28 2.03
CA ILE A 16 -8.98 5.19 1.30
C ILE A 16 -8.89 4.96 -0.21
N VAL A 17 -7.68 4.85 -0.77
CA VAL A 17 -7.49 4.61 -2.20
C VAL A 17 -8.06 3.25 -2.60
N LEU A 18 -7.77 2.18 -1.85
CA LEU A 18 -8.30 0.85 -2.10
C LEU A 18 -9.83 0.85 -2.14
N GLN A 19 -10.47 1.42 -1.12
CA GLN A 19 -11.93 1.48 -1.03
C GLN A 19 -12.58 2.31 -2.16
N GLN A 20 -12.00 3.47 -2.47
CA GLN A 20 -12.57 4.34 -3.51
C GLN A 20 -12.40 3.75 -4.91
N VAL A 21 -11.26 3.10 -5.19
CA VAL A 21 -11.04 2.44 -6.49
C VAL A 21 -11.89 1.18 -6.62
N GLU A 22 -12.03 0.38 -5.55
CA GLU A 22 -12.90 -0.80 -5.54
C GLU A 22 -14.37 -0.46 -5.77
N ALA A 23 -14.79 0.73 -5.36
CA ALA A 23 -16.16 1.22 -5.60
C ALA A 23 -16.42 1.63 -7.07
N LEU A 24 -15.40 1.69 -7.93
CA LEU A 24 -15.58 1.94 -9.35
C LEU A 24 -16.20 0.71 -10.04
N GLY A 25 -17.27 0.93 -10.82
CA GLY A 25 -18.07 -0.16 -11.41
C GLY A 25 -17.27 -1.24 -12.17
N PRO A 26 -16.23 -0.90 -12.96
CA PRO A 26 -15.43 -1.90 -13.67
C PRO A 26 -14.44 -2.68 -12.79
N VAL A 27 -14.13 -2.22 -11.58
CA VAL A 27 -13.14 -2.86 -10.70
C VAL A 27 -13.78 -4.06 -9.99
N THR A 28 -13.14 -5.21 -10.08
CA THR A 28 -13.63 -6.48 -9.51
C THR A 28 -12.90 -6.86 -8.22
N SER A 29 -11.68 -6.38 -8.03
CA SER A 29 -10.96 -6.55 -6.76
C SER A 29 -9.88 -5.48 -6.59
N ALA A 30 -9.61 -5.15 -5.33
CA ALA A 30 -8.53 -4.29 -4.89
C ALA A 30 -7.71 -5.04 -3.83
N THR A 31 -6.39 -4.98 -3.92
CA THR A 31 -5.48 -5.64 -2.99
C THR A 31 -4.32 -4.72 -2.63
N GLY A 32 -4.08 -4.52 -1.37
CA GLY A 32 -2.97 -3.79 -0.79
C GLY A 32 -2.78 -4.20 0.66
N LEU A 33 -1.73 -3.74 1.33
CA LEU A 33 -1.49 -4.11 2.74
C LEU A 33 -2.64 -3.68 3.65
N ALA A 34 -3.26 -2.53 3.36
CA ALA A 34 -4.30 -1.95 4.20
C ALA A 34 -5.65 -2.68 4.15
N ASN A 35 -5.82 -3.68 3.27
CA ASN A 35 -7.03 -4.50 3.22
C ASN A 35 -6.77 -6.02 3.30
N ILE A 36 -5.59 -6.42 3.76
CA ILE A 36 -5.33 -7.82 4.11
C ILE A 36 -5.98 -8.11 5.46
N GLU A 37 -7.01 -8.95 5.44
CA GLU A 37 -7.67 -9.44 6.65
C GLU A 37 -6.85 -10.57 7.27
N VAL A 38 -6.63 -10.51 8.58
CA VAL A 38 -5.86 -11.51 9.34
C VAL A 38 -6.76 -12.43 10.14
N GLU A 39 -7.66 -11.89 10.98
CA GLU A 39 -8.59 -12.66 11.82
C GLU A 39 -9.74 -11.76 12.29
N ASP A 40 -10.95 -12.31 12.37
CA ASP A 40 -12.13 -11.66 12.97
C ASP A 40 -12.45 -10.26 12.44
N GLY A 41 -12.25 -10.00 11.14
CA GLY A 41 -12.49 -8.71 10.51
C GLY A 41 -11.43 -7.65 10.81
N ARG A 42 -10.29 -8.03 11.36
CA ARG A 42 -9.13 -7.16 11.58
C ARG A 42 -8.20 -7.21 10.38
N PHE A 43 -7.64 -6.07 10.06
CA PHE A 43 -6.67 -5.93 8.98
C PHE A 43 -5.24 -5.87 9.51
N LEU A 44 -4.31 -6.29 8.66
CA LEU A 44 -2.88 -6.31 8.95
C LEU A 44 -2.31 -4.94 9.37
N THR A 45 -2.95 -3.87 8.94
CA THR A 45 -2.56 -2.48 9.23
C THR A 45 -3.38 -1.83 10.35
N ASP A 46 -4.33 -2.56 10.95
CA ASP A 46 -5.07 -2.01 12.09
C ASP A 46 -4.14 -1.81 13.29
N ALA A 47 -4.27 -0.66 13.94
CA ALA A 47 -3.50 -0.35 15.13
C ALA A 47 -4.06 -1.10 16.34
N LEU A 48 -3.22 -1.91 16.99
CA LEU A 48 -3.55 -2.71 18.17
C LEU A 48 -2.82 -2.22 19.41
N THR A 49 -3.49 -2.26 20.55
CA THR A 49 -2.85 -2.10 21.86
C THR A 49 -2.11 -3.37 22.27
N PRO A 50 -1.18 -3.33 23.24
CA PRO A 50 -0.48 -4.53 23.74
C PRO A 50 -1.42 -5.65 24.14
N ARG A 51 -2.57 -5.33 24.74
CA ARG A 51 -3.58 -6.31 25.12
C ARG A 51 -4.23 -6.98 23.91
N GLN A 52 -4.64 -6.21 22.92
CA GLN A 52 -5.25 -6.74 21.70
C GLN A 52 -4.26 -7.58 20.91
N PHE A 53 -2.99 -7.17 20.87
CA PHE A 53 -1.93 -7.95 20.25
C PHE A 53 -1.65 -9.27 21.01
N SER A 54 -1.61 -9.23 22.35
CA SER A 54 -1.47 -10.43 23.19
C SER A 54 -2.58 -11.44 22.94
N GLU A 55 -3.83 -10.99 22.86
CA GLU A 55 -4.99 -11.85 22.59
C GLU A 55 -4.92 -12.47 21.19
N LEU A 56 -4.53 -11.71 20.18
CA LEU A 56 -4.43 -12.17 18.78
C LEU A 56 -3.27 -13.14 18.58
N ALA A 57 -2.07 -12.77 19.00
CA ALA A 57 -0.85 -13.53 18.78
C ALA A 57 -0.64 -14.69 19.77
N GLY A 58 -1.43 -14.74 20.87
CA GLY A 58 -1.24 -15.70 21.95
C GLY A 58 0.08 -15.52 22.70
N VAL A 59 0.62 -14.31 22.70
CA VAL A 59 1.87 -13.93 23.39
C VAL A 59 1.54 -13.33 24.76
N ASP A 60 2.40 -13.57 25.74
CA ASP A 60 2.22 -13.06 27.12
C ASP A 60 2.11 -11.52 27.13
N ILE A 61 1.16 -10.98 27.90
CA ILE A 61 0.88 -9.54 27.94
C ILE A 61 2.06 -8.70 28.42
N GLU A 62 2.85 -9.20 29.38
CA GLU A 62 4.02 -8.47 29.87
C GLU A 62 5.12 -8.41 28.79
N LEU A 63 5.26 -9.48 28.01
CA LEU A 63 6.16 -9.48 26.88
C LEU A 63 5.68 -8.51 25.79
N CYS A 64 4.36 -8.46 25.53
CA CYS A 64 3.78 -7.49 24.59
C CYS A 64 4.01 -6.03 25.04
N ARG A 65 3.85 -5.73 26.33
CA ARG A 65 4.14 -4.41 26.90
C ARG A 65 5.60 -4.02 26.70
N LEU A 66 6.53 -4.95 26.98
CA LEU A 66 7.95 -4.71 26.76
C LEU A 66 8.29 -4.50 25.28
N LEU A 67 7.66 -5.28 24.39
CA LEU A 67 7.81 -5.15 22.95
C LEU A 67 7.37 -3.77 22.46
N TYR A 68 6.20 -3.32 22.90
CA TYR A 68 5.66 -2.00 22.53
C TYR A 68 6.50 -0.85 23.09
N GLN A 69 7.04 -1.00 24.31
CA GLN A 69 7.99 -0.03 24.87
C GLN A 69 9.26 0.05 24.03
N ALA A 70 9.83 -1.11 23.67
CA ALA A 70 11.04 -1.17 22.85
C ALA A 70 10.79 -0.60 21.45
N TYR A 71 9.64 -0.90 20.84
CA TYR A 71 9.24 -0.33 19.56
C TYR A 71 9.12 1.20 19.65
N GLY A 72 8.39 1.73 20.64
CA GLY A 72 8.24 3.17 20.84
C GLY A 72 9.56 3.92 21.05
N LEU A 73 10.55 3.28 21.65
CA LEU A 73 11.88 3.85 21.80
C LEU A 73 12.71 3.79 20.50
N SER A 74 12.40 2.85 19.60
CA SER A 74 13.12 2.70 18.33
C SER A 74 12.61 3.65 17.23
N VAL A 75 11.38 4.16 17.37
CA VAL A 75 10.74 5.07 16.42
C VAL A 75 10.73 6.47 17.01
N GLU A 76 11.49 7.40 16.42
CA GLU A 76 11.65 8.78 16.91
C GLU A 76 10.32 9.52 17.12
N GLU A 77 9.32 9.22 16.30
CA GLU A 77 7.99 9.84 16.34
C GLU A 77 7.23 9.53 17.63
N TYR A 78 7.51 8.40 18.25
CA TYR A 78 6.82 7.90 19.43
C TYR A 78 7.57 8.10 20.74
N GLY A 79 8.85 8.34 20.71
CA GLY A 79 9.70 8.44 21.92
C GLY A 79 9.32 9.56 22.89
N ALA A 80 8.58 10.59 22.41
CA ALA A 80 8.16 11.73 23.23
C ALA A 80 6.77 11.53 23.90
N ILE A 81 5.98 10.53 23.48
CA ILE A 81 4.57 10.35 23.87
C ILE A 81 4.39 9.20 24.88
N PHE A 82 5.45 8.46 25.18
CA PHE A 82 5.41 7.21 25.91
C PHE A 82 5.22 7.41 27.43
N GLN A 83 3.98 7.49 27.88
CA GLN A 83 3.65 7.50 29.32
C GLN A 83 3.10 6.16 29.82
N ASP A 84 2.28 5.48 29.04
CA ASP A 84 1.74 4.15 29.35
C ASP A 84 1.65 3.28 28.08
N PRO A 85 2.29 2.10 28.05
CA PRO A 85 2.22 1.21 26.89
C PRO A 85 0.81 0.70 26.61
N ASP A 86 -0.09 0.65 27.61
CA ASP A 86 -1.42 0.10 27.43
C ASP A 86 -2.37 1.05 26.65
N ASP A 87 -2.06 2.34 26.63
CA ASP A 87 -2.84 3.34 25.88
C ASP A 87 -2.35 3.53 24.43
N TYR A 88 -1.29 2.82 24.06
CA TYR A 88 -0.61 3.00 22.80
C TYR A 88 -0.96 1.90 21.80
N ALA A 89 -1.46 2.29 20.63
CA ALA A 89 -1.78 1.37 19.55
C ALA A 89 -0.80 1.52 18.37
N VAL A 90 -0.31 0.41 17.86
CA VAL A 90 0.64 0.33 16.76
C VAL A 90 0.05 -0.58 15.68
N PRO A 91 0.23 -0.28 14.37
CA PRO A 91 -0.17 -1.19 13.31
C PRO A 91 0.36 -2.60 13.53
N LEU A 92 -0.51 -3.60 13.40
CA LEU A 92 -0.18 -5.00 13.65
C LEU A 92 1.07 -5.45 12.88
N ILE A 93 1.16 -5.05 11.62
CA ILE A 93 2.32 -5.35 10.76
C ILE A 93 3.65 -4.84 11.35
N ASP A 94 3.64 -3.61 11.88
CA ASP A 94 4.85 -2.95 12.36
C ASP A 94 5.33 -3.60 13.67
N VAL A 95 4.39 -3.96 14.57
CA VAL A 95 4.72 -4.69 15.80
C VAL A 95 5.22 -6.09 15.49
N PHE A 96 4.59 -6.76 14.52
CA PHE A 96 4.97 -8.11 14.15
C PHE A 96 6.36 -8.15 13.52
N GLU A 97 6.67 -7.26 12.59
CA GLU A 97 8.02 -7.14 12.02
C GLU A 97 9.07 -6.83 13.10
N PHE A 98 8.74 -5.94 14.02
CA PHE A 98 9.64 -5.62 15.13
C PHE A 98 9.87 -6.84 16.04
N LEU A 99 8.82 -7.63 16.32
CA LEU A 99 8.93 -8.89 17.07
C LEU A 99 9.88 -9.87 16.37
N LEU A 100 9.74 -10.05 15.06
CA LEU A 100 10.62 -10.91 14.26
C LEU A 100 12.08 -10.42 14.33
N GLU A 101 12.28 -9.13 14.17
CA GLU A 101 13.61 -8.53 14.27
C GLU A 101 14.26 -8.76 15.65
N GLN A 102 13.49 -8.61 16.75
CA GLN A 102 14.01 -8.86 18.10
C GLN A 102 14.26 -10.35 18.36
N LYS A 103 13.43 -11.25 17.78
CA LYS A 103 13.65 -12.71 17.81
C LYS A 103 14.95 -13.07 17.08
N ASP A 104 15.14 -12.56 15.86
CA ASP A 104 16.35 -12.83 15.07
C ASP A 104 17.63 -12.31 15.74
N LYS A 105 17.53 -11.22 16.51
CA LYS A 105 18.60 -10.69 17.35
C LYS A 105 18.82 -11.48 18.67
N GLY A 106 17.97 -12.44 18.98
CA GLY A 106 18.02 -13.24 20.21
C GLY A 106 17.63 -12.46 21.48
N VAL A 107 16.96 -11.32 21.32
CA VAL A 107 16.48 -10.49 22.45
C VAL A 107 15.18 -11.07 23.01
N VAL A 108 14.32 -11.57 22.15
CA VAL A 108 13.06 -12.22 22.51
C VAL A 108 13.17 -13.73 22.30
N ASN A 109 12.88 -14.49 23.35
CA ASN A 109 12.81 -15.95 23.30
C ASN A 109 11.34 -16.37 23.38
N LEU A 110 10.82 -16.95 22.31
CA LEU A 110 9.48 -17.50 22.26
C LEU A 110 9.52 -18.97 22.70
N THR A 111 8.43 -19.45 23.31
CA THR A 111 8.27 -20.87 23.66
C THR A 111 7.79 -21.65 22.43
N GLY A 112 7.98 -22.98 22.39
CA GLY A 112 7.75 -23.81 21.21
C GLY A 112 6.43 -23.58 20.46
N GLU A 113 5.29 -23.47 21.16
CA GLU A 113 4.00 -23.19 20.51
C GLU A 113 3.89 -21.76 19.97
N GLN A 114 4.51 -20.80 20.66
CA GLN A 114 4.54 -19.39 20.22
C GLN A 114 5.49 -19.23 19.03
N GLU A 115 6.60 -19.94 19.04
CA GLU A 115 7.57 -19.92 17.95
C GLU A 115 6.95 -20.48 16.65
N GLU A 116 6.23 -21.62 16.75
CA GLU A 116 5.55 -22.22 15.61
C GLU A 116 4.52 -21.27 15.00
N LYS A 117 3.66 -20.67 15.82
CA LYS A 117 2.67 -19.69 15.35
C LYS A 117 3.29 -18.46 14.69
N VAL A 118 4.37 -17.93 15.28
CA VAL A 118 5.04 -16.74 14.74
C VAL A 118 5.75 -17.06 13.42
N GLU A 119 6.30 -18.28 13.27
CA GLU A 119 6.95 -18.68 12.03
C GLU A 119 5.93 -18.96 10.92
N ASP A 120 4.79 -19.60 11.22
CA ASP A 120 3.70 -19.80 10.26
C ASP A 120 3.18 -18.44 9.73
N LEU A 121 2.93 -17.48 10.64
CA LEU A 121 2.54 -16.13 10.27
C LEU A 121 3.61 -15.40 9.44
N ARG A 122 4.88 -15.63 9.73
CA ARG A 122 6.00 -15.06 8.98
C ARG A 122 5.98 -15.52 7.53
N GLU A 123 5.85 -16.84 7.30
CA GLU A 123 5.82 -17.39 5.94
C GLU A 123 4.64 -16.83 5.11
N GLU A 124 3.46 -16.73 5.71
CA GLU A 124 2.28 -16.14 5.04
C GLU A 124 2.47 -14.65 4.72
N LEU A 125 3.05 -13.90 5.66
CA LEU A 125 3.29 -12.47 5.52
C LEU A 125 4.39 -12.16 4.52
N ASP A 126 5.51 -12.88 4.55
CA ASP A 126 6.65 -12.64 3.66
C ASP A 126 6.23 -12.71 2.19
N LEU A 127 5.40 -13.68 1.82
CA LEU A 127 4.87 -13.80 0.45
C LEU A 127 3.99 -12.59 0.05
N GLY A 128 3.19 -12.08 0.97
CA GLY A 128 2.35 -10.90 0.74
C GLY A 128 3.18 -9.61 0.69
N LEU A 129 4.11 -9.47 1.62
CA LEU A 129 4.96 -8.29 1.74
C LEU A 129 5.89 -8.12 0.54
N GLU A 130 6.52 -9.18 0.04
CA GLU A 130 7.36 -9.13 -1.15
C GLU A 130 6.61 -8.60 -2.40
N GLN A 131 5.31 -8.87 -2.48
CA GLN A 131 4.49 -8.45 -3.61
C GLN A 131 3.90 -7.05 -3.46
N LEU A 132 3.59 -6.64 -2.23
CA LEU A 132 2.81 -5.43 -1.95
C LEU A 132 3.65 -4.29 -1.38
N ARG A 133 4.87 -4.56 -0.92
CA ARG A 133 5.71 -3.57 -0.25
C ARG A 133 7.16 -3.59 -0.71
N GLY A 134 7.62 -2.46 -1.22
CA GLY A 134 9.03 -2.20 -1.50
C GLY A 134 9.68 -1.38 -0.39
N GLU A 135 10.93 -0.97 -0.61
CA GLU A 135 11.69 -0.16 0.34
C GLU A 135 11.03 1.19 0.61
N ASN A 136 10.60 1.90 -0.43
CA ASN A 136 10.04 3.25 -0.34
C ASN A 136 8.59 3.33 -0.84
N TRP A 137 8.04 2.25 -1.39
CA TRP A 137 6.77 2.24 -2.09
C TRP A 137 5.87 1.11 -1.61
N SER A 138 4.59 1.40 -1.46
CA SER A 138 3.53 0.39 -1.36
C SER A 138 2.92 0.17 -2.74
N ARG A 139 2.54 -1.07 -3.02
CA ARG A 139 1.90 -1.48 -4.27
C ARG A 139 0.45 -1.84 -4.02
N LEU A 140 -0.45 -1.07 -4.63
CA LEU A 140 -1.88 -1.36 -4.67
C LEU A 140 -2.21 -2.03 -6.00
N VAL A 141 -2.91 -3.14 -5.98
CA VAL A 141 -3.21 -3.96 -7.17
C VAL A 141 -4.71 -3.99 -7.39
N PHE A 142 -5.15 -3.62 -8.59
CA PHE A 142 -6.54 -3.60 -8.98
C PHE A 142 -6.78 -4.54 -10.16
N VAL A 143 -7.82 -5.35 -10.07
CA VAL A 143 -8.31 -6.15 -11.18
C VAL A 143 -9.59 -5.49 -11.68
N ALA A 144 -9.68 -5.24 -12.97
CA ALA A 144 -10.84 -4.64 -13.59
C ALA A 144 -11.28 -5.46 -14.80
N ASP A 145 -12.59 -5.49 -15.03
CA ASP A 145 -13.21 -6.14 -16.19
C ASP A 145 -13.38 -5.11 -17.31
N VAL A 146 -12.24 -4.73 -17.89
CA VAL A 146 -12.15 -3.84 -19.04
C VAL A 146 -11.15 -4.40 -20.06
N PRO A 147 -11.28 -4.04 -21.35
CA PRO A 147 -10.27 -4.37 -22.35
C PRO A 147 -8.87 -3.88 -21.95
N THR A 148 -7.82 -4.41 -22.56
CA THR A 148 -6.45 -3.94 -22.28
C THR A 148 -6.24 -2.50 -22.76
N GLU A 149 -6.93 -2.10 -23.81
CA GLU A 149 -6.82 -0.78 -24.47
C GLU A 149 -8.22 -0.25 -24.83
N GLY A 150 -8.36 1.06 -24.92
CA GLY A 150 -9.56 1.74 -25.37
C GLY A 150 -10.06 2.81 -24.40
N ASP A 151 -11.05 3.59 -24.84
CA ASP A 151 -11.54 4.77 -24.11
C ASP A 151 -12.04 4.44 -22.71
N GLU A 152 -12.71 3.29 -22.54
CA GLU A 152 -13.21 2.83 -21.24
C GLU A 152 -12.05 2.56 -20.25
N THR A 153 -11.02 1.88 -20.73
CA THR A 153 -9.82 1.59 -19.93
C THR A 153 -9.07 2.86 -19.59
N TYR A 154 -8.94 3.77 -20.54
CA TYR A 154 -8.24 5.04 -20.33
C TYR A 154 -9.00 5.94 -19.33
N ALA A 155 -10.33 5.98 -19.42
CA ALA A 155 -11.16 6.68 -18.44
C ALA A 155 -11.04 6.08 -17.03
N LEU A 156 -10.97 4.75 -16.92
CA LEU A 156 -10.73 4.08 -15.63
C LEU A 156 -9.35 4.41 -15.06
N LEU A 157 -8.29 4.40 -15.88
CA LEU A 157 -6.93 4.76 -15.45
C LEU A 157 -6.86 6.20 -14.95
N ASP A 158 -7.53 7.13 -15.62
CA ASP A 158 -7.62 8.53 -15.18
C ASP A 158 -8.34 8.67 -13.84
N GLN A 159 -9.44 7.90 -13.63
CA GLN A 159 -10.15 7.88 -12.35
C GLN A 159 -9.28 7.32 -11.22
N ILE A 160 -8.61 6.20 -11.45
CA ILE A 160 -7.70 5.59 -10.47
C ILE A 160 -6.56 6.58 -10.12
N ARG A 161 -5.97 7.20 -11.14
CA ARG A 161 -4.92 8.22 -10.95
C ARG A 161 -5.43 9.39 -10.10
N ALA A 162 -6.60 9.94 -10.42
CA ALA A 162 -7.19 11.06 -9.68
C ALA A 162 -7.47 10.71 -8.22
N ILE A 163 -7.98 9.50 -7.94
CA ILE A 163 -8.24 9.03 -6.58
C ILE A 163 -6.92 8.91 -5.80
N ALA A 164 -5.90 8.29 -6.38
CA ALA A 164 -4.60 8.13 -5.72
C ALA A 164 -3.90 9.48 -5.50
N GLN A 165 -3.94 10.38 -6.50
CA GLN A 165 -3.36 11.72 -6.38
C GLN A 165 -4.09 12.61 -5.37
N ALA A 166 -5.37 12.41 -5.13
CA ALA A 166 -6.09 13.12 -4.07
C ALA A 166 -5.52 12.83 -2.68
N GLN A 167 -4.87 11.68 -2.47
CA GLN A 167 -4.26 11.27 -1.21
C GLN A 167 -2.74 11.53 -1.16
N TYR A 168 -2.04 11.35 -2.29
CA TYR A 168 -0.58 11.33 -2.35
C TYR A 168 0.03 12.44 -3.24
N GLY A 169 -0.80 13.32 -3.84
CA GLY A 169 -0.31 14.34 -4.76
C GLY A 169 0.31 13.73 -6.02
N ASP A 170 1.43 14.27 -6.43
CA ASP A 170 2.13 13.82 -7.65
C ASP A 170 2.98 12.55 -7.43
N ASP A 171 3.12 12.08 -6.18
CA ASP A 171 3.90 10.89 -5.83
C ASP A 171 3.09 9.60 -6.06
N VAL A 172 2.56 9.44 -7.27
CA VAL A 172 1.76 8.28 -7.68
C VAL A 172 2.25 7.77 -9.02
N ILE A 173 2.54 6.47 -9.11
CA ILE A 173 2.96 5.82 -10.34
C ILE A 173 1.98 4.69 -10.69
N LEU A 174 1.33 4.79 -11.84
CA LEU A 174 0.53 3.70 -12.38
C LEU A 174 1.41 2.77 -13.22
N VAL A 175 1.26 1.46 -13.02
CA VAL A 175 2.05 0.43 -13.71
C VAL A 175 1.13 -0.67 -14.24
N GLY A 176 1.36 -1.13 -15.45
CA GLY A 176 0.62 -2.23 -16.06
C GLY A 176 0.64 -2.16 -17.59
N ASN A 177 0.13 -3.20 -18.24
CA ASN A 177 0.06 -3.21 -19.71
C ASN A 177 -0.83 -2.11 -20.26
N SER A 178 -1.97 -1.88 -19.61
CA SER A 178 -2.92 -0.83 -20.00
C SER A 178 -2.36 0.57 -19.78
N THR A 179 -1.52 0.78 -18.78
CA THR A 179 -0.88 2.07 -18.51
C THR A 179 0.17 2.42 -19.55
N ASN A 180 0.96 1.45 -20.00
CA ASN A 180 1.93 1.66 -21.07
C ASN A 180 1.24 2.07 -22.38
N ALA A 181 0.13 1.41 -22.73
CA ALA A 181 -0.68 1.76 -23.90
C ALA A 181 -1.30 3.16 -23.77
N PHE A 182 -1.80 3.51 -22.57
CA PHE A 182 -2.35 4.82 -22.27
C PHE A 182 -1.31 5.93 -22.37
N ASP A 183 -0.14 5.77 -21.75
CA ASP A 183 0.93 6.76 -21.79
C ASP A 183 1.45 6.97 -23.22
N LEU A 184 1.53 5.89 -24.01
CA LEU A 184 1.87 5.97 -25.42
C LEU A 184 0.80 6.73 -26.22
N ALA A 185 -0.48 6.37 -26.06
CA ALA A 185 -1.59 7.01 -26.76
C ALA A 185 -1.70 8.51 -26.42
N SER A 186 -1.52 8.88 -25.14
CA SER A 186 -1.56 10.27 -24.68
C SER A 186 -0.41 11.09 -25.24
N SER A 187 0.79 10.51 -25.29
CA SER A 187 1.97 11.14 -25.88
C SER A 187 1.81 11.38 -27.38
N PHE A 188 1.33 10.38 -28.12
CA PHE A 188 1.07 10.51 -29.55
C PHE A 188 -0.03 11.53 -29.87
N SER A 189 -1.09 11.61 -29.06
CA SER A 189 -2.16 12.58 -29.24
C SER A 189 -1.64 14.03 -29.10
N GLY A 190 -0.80 14.28 -28.08
CA GLY A 190 -0.18 15.57 -27.85
C GLY A 190 0.77 15.98 -28.96
N ASP A 191 1.58 15.07 -29.46
CA ASP A 191 2.55 15.34 -30.52
C ASP A 191 1.86 15.54 -31.88
N ASN A 192 0.84 14.75 -32.20
CA ASN A 192 0.06 14.93 -33.43
C ASN A 192 -0.66 16.27 -33.46
N MET A 193 -1.17 16.76 -32.32
CA MET A 193 -1.82 18.07 -32.23
C MET A 193 -0.82 19.20 -32.51
N LYS A 194 0.39 19.12 -31.94
CA LYS A 194 1.48 20.10 -32.19
C LYS A 194 1.90 20.08 -33.65
N ILE A 195 2.09 18.91 -34.25
CA ILE A 195 2.47 18.75 -35.64
C ILE A 195 1.38 19.30 -36.56
N SER A 196 0.10 19.03 -36.29
CA SER A 196 -1.02 19.53 -37.08
C SER A 196 -1.12 21.05 -37.04
N ILE A 197 -0.95 21.68 -35.86
CA ILE A 197 -0.95 23.14 -35.71
C ILE A 197 0.25 23.75 -36.46
N LEU A 198 1.44 23.16 -36.31
CA LEU A 198 2.64 23.65 -36.98
C LEU A 198 2.53 23.52 -38.50
N THR A 199 1.97 22.41 -39.00
CA THR A 199 1.73 22.19 -40.43
C THR A 199 0.74 23.19 -40.97
N ALA A 200 -0.37 23.45 -40.28
CA ALA A 200 -1.37 24.43 -40.68
C ALA A 200 -0.76 25.85 -40.75
N LEU A 201 0.04 26.22 -39.74
CA LEU A 201 0.78 27.48 -39.72
C LEU A 201 1.77 27.59 -40.91
N PHE A 202 2.49 26.51 -41.21
CA PHE A 202 3.46 26.49 -42.31
C PHE A 202 2.75 26.63 -43.67
N VAL A 203 1.63 25.93 -43.87
CA VAL A 203 0.84 26.08 -45.09
C VAL A 203 0.28 27.51 -45.24
N MET A 204 -0.17 28.11 -44.13
CA MET A 204 -0.67 29.49 -44.14
C MET A 204 0.43 30.51 -44.54
N VAL A 205 1.66 30.31 -44.03
CA VAL A 205 2.81 31.18 -44.40
C VAL A 205 3.22 31.02 -45.87
N ILE A 206 3.09 29.81 -46.45
CA ILE A 206 3.44 29.58 -47.85
C ILE A 206 2.41 30.18 -48.82
N LEU A 207 1.14 30.26 -48.40
CA LEU A 207 0.02 30.76 -49.24
C LEU A 207 -0.15 32.29 -49.13
N LEU A 208 0.55 32.95 -48.24
CA LEU A 208 0.60 34.45 -48.11
C LEU A 208 1.74 35.03 -48.94
#